data_fea213889278777f8a62c439d73bb8ea
#
_entry.id   fea213889278777f8a62c439d73bb8ea
#
_cell.length_a   1.000
_cell.length_b   1.000
_cell.length_c   1.000
_cell.angle_alpha   90.00
_cell.angle_beta   90.00
_cell.angle_gamma   90.00
#
_symmetry.space_group_name_H-M   'P 1'
#
loop_
_entity.id
_entity.type
_entity.pdbx_description
1 polymer ?
#
loop_
_entity_poly.entity_id
_entity_poly.type
_entity_poly.pdbx_seq_one_letter_code
_entity_poly.pdbx_strand_id
1 'polypeptide(L)'
;DITSGGAVQSVVLFFFDEAGNCLQTRELNAAQIVAQKPIFVEPKGASKITCVAWGNPSEDDRKRFSSISRLRDLYVRLVSQDGIAESPTDLFAGSIEHEIEYDLNKKNSTITVEISRRTAEVTVTVLGYKSWAEHLKTSPLRASQTIADAITLGTTPDTYISHQQLGGQPVSYRPKGVIEGNGNLIVAPFRIFPTLNAAPLVLDLYANGKKQLSFTESSDGKKFVPEVGRMLNILIDMRSSSLNTLVVVTPWDVVHQFATY
;
A
#
# COMPACT_ATOMS: atom_id res chain seq x y z
N ASP A 1 14.40 -10.03 6.46
CA ASP A 1 13.82 -11.31 6.89
C ASP A 1 12.32 -11.12 7.06
N ILE A 2 11.53 -11.60 6.09
CA ILE A 2 10.07 -11.40 6.02
C ILE A 2 9.37 -12.12 7.19
N THR A 3 9.97 -13.16 7.69
CA THR A 3 9.40 -14.00 8.77
C THR A 3 9.68 -13.45 10.16
N SER A 4 10.69 -12.60 10.33
CA SER A 4 11.08 -12.06 11.64
C SER A 4 10.06 -11.09 12.26
N GLY A 5 9.16 -10.53 11.46
CA GLY A 5 8.15 -9.57 11.92
C GLY A 5 6.71 -10.09 11.94
N GLY A 6 6.45 -11.34 11.54
CA GLY A 6 5.08 -11.86 11.43
C GLY A 6 4.20 -11.08 10.42
N ALA A 7 4.81 -10.28 9.54
CA ALA A 7 4.09 -9.39 8.63
C ALA A 7 3.33 -10.16 7.54
N VAL A 8 3.85 -11.31 7.09
CA VAL A 8 3.21 -12.13 6.05
C VAL A 8 2.43 -13.27 6.69
N GLN A 9 1.10 -13.17 6.64
CA GLN A 9 0.17 -14.14 7.24
C GLN A 9 -0.29 -15.21 6.24
N SER A 10 -0.21 -14.89 4.96
CA SER A 10 -0.61 -15.81 3.89
C SER A 10 0.11 -15.47 2.59
N VAL A 11 0.33 -16.47 1.76
CA VAL A 11 0.89 -16.31 0.41
C VAL A 11 0.08 -17.15 -0.57
N VAL A 12 -0.26 -16.59 -1.72
CA VAL A 12 -0.78 -17.34 -2.87
C VAL A 12 0.30 -17.38 -3.94
N LEU A 13 0.66 -18.58 -4.35
CA LEU A 13 1.65 -18.86 -5.40
C LEU A 13 0.93 -19.32 -6.66
N PHE A 14 1.33 -18.76 -7.78
CA PHE A 14 0.89 -19.16 -9.12
C PHE A 14 2.09 -19.62 -9.92
N PHE A 15 1.91 -20.72 -10.63
CA PHE A 15 2.94 -21.27 -11.51
C PHE A 15 2.40 -21.30 -12.95
N PHE A 16 3.07 -20.61 -13.84
CA PHE A 16 2.68 -20.48 -15.25
C PHE A 16 3.73 -21.08 -16.16
N ASP A 17 3.28 -21.65 -17.28
CA ASP A 17 4.16 -22.10 -18.36
C ASP A 17 4.68 -20.90 -19.20
N GLU A 18 5.51 -21.17 -20.21
CA GLU A 18 6.07 -20.17 -21.12
C GLU A 18 5.01 -19.44 -21.94
N ALA A 19 3.84 -20.04 -22.14
CA ALA A 19 2.69 -19.42 -22.81
C ALA A 19 1.80 -18.61 -21.87
N GLY A 20 2.15 -18.61 -20.57
CA GLY A 20 1.40 -17.92 -19.51
C GLY A 20 0.15 -18.67 -19.05
N ASN A 21 0.00 -19.97 -19.34
CA ASN A 21 -1.10 -20.76 -18.80
C ASN A 21 -0.79 -21.17 -17.37
N CYS A 22 -1.78 -21.13 -16.48
CA CYS A 22 -1.62 -21.52 -15.10
C CYS A 22 -1.53 -23.05 -14.97
N LEU A 23 -0.38 -23.54 -14.50
CA LEU A 23 -0.15 -24.97 -14.27
C LEU A 23 -0.67 -25.39 -12.90
N GLN A 24 -0.51 -24.51 -11.90
CA GLN A 24 -0.84 -24.81 -10.52
C GLN A 24 -0.97 -23.51 -9.71
N THR A 25 -1.83 -23.56 -8.69
CA THR A 25 -1.93 -22.52 -7.65
C THR A 25 -1.76 -23.18 -6.29
N ARG A 26 -1.07 -22.51 -5.36
CA ARG A 26 -0.90 -22.94 -3.96
C ARG A 26 -1.15 -21.78 -3.03
N GLU A 27 -1.89 -22.02 -1.97
CA GLU A 27 -2.07 -21.08 -0.87
C GLU A 27 -1.32 -21.60 0.36
N LEU A 28 -0.56 -20.72 1.01
CA LEU A 28 0.21 -21.00 2.22
C LEU A 28 -0.29 -20.12 3.35
N ASN A 29 -0.47 -20.72 4.52
CA ASN A 29 -0.72 -19.98 5.76
C ASN A 29 0.61 -19.61 6.46
N ALA A 30 0.54 -18.82 7.52
CA ALA A 30 1.71 -18.33 8.26
C ALA A 30 2.63 -19.48 8.73
N ALA A 31 2.07 -20.59 9.23
CA ALA A 31 2.86 -21.73 9.69
C ALA A 31 3.64 -22.42 8.56
N GLN A 32 3.03 -22.54 7.38
CA GLN A 32 3.67 -23.10 6.18
C GLN A 32 4.76 -22.18 5.64
N ILE A 33 4.56 -20.86 5.70
CA ILE A 33 5.55 -19.87 5.31
C ILE A 33 6.78 -19.96 6.22
N VAL A 34 6.58 -20.02 7.53
CA VAL A 34 7.66 -20.15 8.52
C VAL A 34 8.40 -21.49 8.36
N ALA A 35 7.69 -22.56 8.06
CA ALA A 35 8.28 -23.89 7.91
C ALA A 35 9.18 -24.03 6.67
N GLN A 36 9.04 -23.15 5.66
CA GLN A 36 9.83 -23.11 4.43
C GLN A 36 9.99 -24.46 3.73
N LYS A 37 8.95 -25.31 3.81
CA LYS A 37 9.00 -26.62 3.15
C LYS A 37 8.90 -26.48 1.65
N PRO A 38 9.68 -27.24 0.87
CA PRO A 38 9.60 -27.21 -0.58
C PRO A 38 8.20 -27.54 -1.09
N ILE A 39 7.76 -26.81 -2.11
CA ILE A 39 6.53 -27.07 -2.83
C ILE A 39 6.90 -27.71 -4.17
N PHE A 40 6.34 -28.88 -4.42
CA PHE A 40 6.56 -29.58 -5.68
C PHE A 40 5.60 -29.07 -6.75
N VAL A 41 6.16 -28.75 -7.92
CA VAL A 41 5.42 -28.31 -9.09
C VAL A 41 5.79 -29.21 -10.27
N GLU A 42 4.79 -29.79 -10.91
CA GLU A 42 4.98 -30.56 -12.14
C GLU A 42 5.01 -29.62 -13.35
N PRO A 43 6.09 -29.57 -14.12
CA PRO A 43 6.22 -28.65 -15.25
C PRO A 43 5.32 -29.02 -16.44
N LYS A 44 4.76 -30.23 -16.50
CA LYS A 44 3.84 -30.72 -17.53
C LYS A 44 4.35 -30.51 -18.97
N GLY A 45 5.67 -30.60 -19.17
CA GLY A 45 6.30 -30.39 -20.47
C GLY A 45 6.68 -28.93 -20.78
N ALA A 46 6.44 -28.00 -19.88
CA ALA A 46 6.85 -26.61 -20.06
C ALA A 46 8.38 -26.48 -20.12
N SER A 47 8.89 -25.63 -20.99
CA SER A 47 10.31 -25.30 -21.09
C SER A 47 10.74 -24.26 -20.06
N LYS A 48 9.79 -23.48 -19.55
CA LYS A 48 10.00 -22.44 -18.54
C LYS A 48 8.81 -22.37 -17.61
N ILE A 49 9.06 -22.11 -16.33
CA ILE A 49 8.04 -21.79 -15.33
C ILE A 49 8.24 -20.38 -14.83
N THR A 50 7.16 -19.59 -14.82
CA THR A 50 7.08 -18.32 -14.11
C THR A 50 6.31 -18.54 -12.81
N CYS A 51 6.96 -18.33 -11.66
CA CYS A 51 6.31 -18.33 -10.36
C CYS A 51 6.01 -16.89 -9.94
N VAL A 52 4.75 -16.62 -9.59
CA VAL A 52 4.31 -15.32 -9.05
C VAL A 52 3.74 -15.55 -7.66
N ALA A 53 4.22 -14.78 -6.68
CA ALA A 53 3.79 -14.85 -5.29
C ALA A 53 3.11 -13.54 -4.86
N TRP A 54 1.96 -13.65 -4.21
CA TRP A 54 1.26 -12.55 -3.55
C TRP A 54 1.09 -12.85 -2.06
N GLY A 55 1.69 -12.01 -1.21
CA GLY A 55 1.55 -12.09 0.25
C GLY A 55 0.47 -11.14 0.76
N ASN A 56 -0.35 -11.64 1.68
CA ASN A 56 -1.47 -10.92 2.28
C ASN A 56 -2.47 -10.32 1.26
N PRO A 57 -2.87 -11.03 0.19
CA PRO A 57 -3.88 -10.51 -0.72
C PRO A 57 -5.19 -10.26 0.04
N SER A 58 -5.97 -9.27 -0.40
CA SER A 58 -7.29 -8.99 0.15
C SER A 58 -8.26 -10.17 -0.08
N GLU A 59 -9.38 -10.17 0.62
CA GLU A 59 -10.41 -11.22 0.42
C GLU A 59 -10.97 -11.18 -1.02
N ASP A 60 -11.15 -10.00 -1.59
CA ASP A 60 -11.63 -9.82 -2.96
C ASP A 60 -10.59 -10.28 -3.99
N ASP A 61 -9.29 -10.04 -3.74
CA ASP A 61 -8.23 -10.59 -4.56
C ASP A 61 -8.21 -12.13 -4.51
N ARG A 62 -8.35 -12.73 -3.33
CA ARG A 62 -8.41 -14.20 -3.17
C ARG A 62 -9.57 -14.81 -3.94
N LYS A 63 -10.76 -14.18 -3.91
CA LYS A 63 -11.93 -14.63 -4.70
C LYS A 63 -11.60 -14.65 -6.19
N ARG A 64 -10.95 -13.60 -6.71
CA ARG A 64 -10.52 -13.55 -8.12
C ARG A 64 -9.44 -14.57 -8.44
N PHE A 65 -8.50 -14.78 -7.53
CA PHE A 65 -7.38 -15.72 -7.70
C PHE A 65 -7.84 -17.15 -7.98
N SER A 66 -9.00 -17.57 -7.47
CA SER A 66 -9.56 -18.91 -7.68
C SER A 66 -9.90 -19.21 -9.15
N SER A 67 -10.08 -18.19 -9.98
CA SER A 67 -10.44 -18.31 -11.41
C SER A 67 -9.30 -17.98 -12.36
N ILE A 68 -8.09 -17.69 -11.87
CA ILE A 68 -6.95 -17.33 -12.71
C ILE A 68 -6.48 -18.56 -13.51
N SER A 69 -6.54 -18.45 -14.82
CA SER A 69 -6.04 -19.46 -15.77
C SER A 69 -4.87 -18.97 -16.61
N ARG A 70 -4.62 -17.68 -16.67
CA ARG A 70 -3.53 -17.08 -17.43
C ARG A 70 -2.83 -15.97 -16.65
N LEU A 71 -1.51 -15.86 -16.84
CA LEU A 71 -0.68 -14.84 -16.19
C LEU A 71 -1.18 -13.42 -16.46
N ARG A 72 -1.64 -13.13 -17.69
CA ARG A 72 -2.17 -11.82 -18.09
C ARG A 72 -3.44 -11.40 -17.32
N ASP A 73 -4.17 -12.36 -16.75
CA ASP A 73 -5.42 -12.11 -16.01
C ASP A 73 -5.16 -11.97 -14.49
N LEU A 74 -3.91 -12.19 -14.05
CA LEU A 74 -3.50 -12.06 -12.66
C LEU A 74 -3.26 -10.58 -12.32
N TYR A 75 -4.03 -10.06 -11.38
CA TYR A 75 -3.85 -8.71 -10.83
C TYR A 75 -4.35 -8.62 -9.38
N VAL A 76 -3.85 -7.63 -8.66
CA VAL A 76 -4.33 -7.19 -7.35
C VAL A 76 -4.88 -5.78 -7.50
N ARG A 77 -6.08 -5.53 -7.01
CA ARG A 77 -6.75 -4.23 -7.14
C ARG A 77 -7.30 -3.74 -5.82
N LEU A 78 -7.13 -2.44 -5.56
CA LEU A 78 -7.75 -1.76 -4.43
C LEU A 78 -9.27 -1.83 -4.52
N VAL A 79 -9.91 -2.06 -3.39
CA VAL A 79 -11.35 -1.83 -3.25
C VAL A 79 -11.56 -0.31 -3.28
N SER A 80 -12.39 0.17 -4.19
CA SER A 80 -12.67 1.60 -4.33
C SER A 80 -14.12 1.84 -4.72
N GLN A 81 -14.65 2.96 -4.25
CA GLN A 81 -15.97 3.48 -4.62
C GLN A 81 -15.83 4.96 -4.95
N ASP A 82 -16.39 5.38 -6.08
CA ASP A 82 -16.38 6.78 -6.55
C ASP A 82 -14.98 7.42 -6.57
N GLY A 83 -13.95 6.62 -6.93
CA GLY A 83 -12.56 7.06 -6.97
C GLY A 83 -11.87 7.17 -5.60
N ILE A 84 -12.55 6.78 -4.52
CA ILE A 84 -11.98 6.69 -3.17
C ILE A 84 -11.67 5.24 -2.85
N ALA A 85 -10.39 4.96 -2.62
CA ALA A 85 -9.90 3.62 -2.29
C ALA A 85 -9.89 3.39 -0.77
N GLU A 86 -10.13 2.14 -0.41
CA GLU A 86 -9.84 1.65 0.93
C GLU A 86 -8.32 1.47 1.11
N SER A 87 -7.86 1.55 2.36
CA SER A 87 -6.47 1.24 2.69
C SER A 87 -6.18 -0.23 2.38
N PRO A 88 -5.14 -0.54 1.58
CA PRO A 88 -4.81 -1.92 1.25
C PRO A 88 -4.33 -2.71 2.47
N THR A 89 -4.34 -4.03 2.35
CA THR A 89 -3.60 -4.91 3.25
C THR A 89 -2.10 -4.61 3.19
N ASP A 90 -1.31 -5.12 4.13
CA ASP A 90 0.16 -5.08 4.04
C ASP A 90 0.61 -6.06 2.94
N LEU A 91 0.53 -5.61 1.69
CA LEU A 91 0.69 -6.41 0.49
C LEU A 91 2.16 -6.68 0.19
N PHE A 92 2.47 -7.94 -0.11
CA PHE A 92 3.79 -8.38 -0.57
C PHE A 92 3.68 -9.06 -1.93
N ALA A 93 4.74 -8.98 -2.72
CA ALA A 93 4.80 -9.71 -3.98
C ALA A 93 6.23 -9.99 -4.40
N GLY A 94 6.38 -11.03 -5.22
CA GLY A 94 7.60 -11.41 -5.88
C GLY A 94 7.32 -12.33 -7.06
N SER A 95 8.27 -12.40 -7.98
CA SER A 95 8.20 -13.34 -9.10
C SER A 95 9.60 -13.80 -9.50
N ILE A 96 9.65 -15.01 -10.07
CA ILE A 96 10.86 -15.57 -10.64
C ILE A 96 10.52 -16.42 -11.86
N GLU A 97 11.36 -16.34 -12.88
CA GLU A 97 11.32 -17.25 -14.03
C GLU A 97 12.43 -18.29 -13.89
N HIS A 98 12.13 -19.52 -14.29
CA HIS A 98 13.06 -20.63 -14.25
C HIS A 98 12.92 -21.49 -15.50
N GLU A 99 14.03 -21.63 -16.21
CA GLU A 99 14.14 -22.55 -17.35
C GLU A 99 14.18 -24.00 -16.88
N ILE A 100 13.43 -24.87 -17.52
CA ILE A 100 13.36 -26.29 -17.17
C ILE A 100 14.30 -27.08 -18.06
N GLU A 101 15.32 -27.64 -17.46
CA GLU A 101 16.22 -28.60 -18.11
C GLU A 101 15.72 -30.03 -17.88
N TYR A 102 15.29 -30.69 -18.94
CA TYR A 102 14.90 -32.12 -18.90
C TYR A 102 16.14 -33.00 -19.04
N ASP A 103 16.93 -33.12 -17.97
CA ASP A 103 18.08 -34.03 -17.91
C ASP A 103 17.70 -35.25 -17.06
N LEU A 104 17.89 -36.46 -17.63
CA LEU A 104 17.65 -37.72 -16.95
C LEU A 104 18.47 -37.91 -15.66
N ASN A 105 19.58 -37.17 -15.53
CA ASN A 105 20.48 -37.19 -14.37
C ASN A 105 20.15 -36.15 -13.31
N LYS A 106 19.35 -35.10 -13.66
CA LYS A 106 18.90 -34.04 -12.75
C LYS A 106 17.40 -34.21 -12.47
N LYS A 107 17.07 -34.86 -11.39
CA LYS A 107 15.64 -35.15 -11.07
C LYS A 107 14.86 -33.97 -10.54
N ASN A 108 15.49 -32.97 -9.88
CA ASN A 108 14.81 -31.81 -9.29
C ASN A 108 15.70 -30.57 -9.37
N SER A 109 15.11 -29.41 -9.65
CA SER A 109 15.71 -28.10 -9.40
C SER A 109 14.93 -27.39 -8.30
N THR A 110 15.60 -26.63 -7.45
CA THR A 110 15.00 -25.82 -6.39
C THR A 110 15.19 -24.35 -6.69
N ILE A 111 14.12 -23.59 -6.65
CA ILE A 111 14.14 -22.13 -6.79
C ILE A 111 13.54 -21.48 -5.54
N THR A 112 14.01 -20.29 -5.22
CA THR A 112 13.48 -19.48 -4.12
C THR A 112 12.82 -18.24 -4.70
N VAL A 113 11.57 -17.99 -4.31
CA VAL A 113 10.85 -16.76 -4.68
C VAL A 113 10.94 -15.79 -3.50
N GLU A 114 11.61 -14.68 -3.71
CA GLU A 114 11.66 -13.60 -2.73
C GLU A 114 10.45 -12.67 -2.92
N ILE A 115 9.81 -12.29 -1.82
CA ILE A 115 8.71 -11.33 -1.83
C ILE A 115 9.06 -10.09 -1.02
N SER A 116 8.63 -8.92 -1.47
CA SER A 116 8.84 -7.64 -0.80
C SER A 116 7.54 -6.85 -0.73
N ARG A 117 7.45 -5.90 0.22
CA ARG A 117 6.28 -5.01 0.34
C ARG A 117 5.99 -4.29 -0.96
N ARG A 118 4.70 -4.03 -1.18
CA ARG A 118 4.19 -3.28 -2.34
C ARG A 118 3.41 -2.04 -1.94
N THR A 119 3.31 -1.76 -0.65
CA THR A 119 2.60 -0.62 -0.09
C THR A 119 3.56 0.35 0.57
N ALA A 120 3.16 1.61 0.67
CA ALA A 120 3.71 2.62 1.54
C ALA A 120 2.73 2.92 2.68
N GLU A 121 3.21 3.51 3.76
CA GLU A 121 2.37 4.08 4.82
C GLU A 121 2.40 5.60 4.80
N VAL A 122 1.32 6.21 5.25
CA VAL A 122 1.22 7.66 5.41
C VAL A 122 0.56 7.96 6.76
N THR A 123 1.04 8.99 7.43
CA THR A 123 0.35 9.62 8.56
C THR A 123 0.34 11.13 8.37
N VAL A 124 -0.71 11.79 8.86
CA VAL A 124 -0.88 13.23 8.73
C VAL A 124 -1.23 13.83 10.08
N THR A 125 -0.50 14.88 10.45
CA THR A 125 -0.77 15.70 11.63
C THR A 125 -1.06 17.13 11.18
N VAL A 126 -2.22 17.68 11.60
CA VAL A 126 -2.56 19.09 11.35
C VAL A 126 -2.67 19.82 12.67
N LEU A 127 -1.66 20.62 13.00
CA LEU A 127 -1.61 21.41 14.21
C LEU A 127 -2.59 22.59 14.10
N GLY A 128 -3.40 22.81 15.16
CA GLY A 128 -4.37 23.89 15.20
C GLY A 128 -5.60 23.71 14.29
N TYR A 129 -5.84 22.49 13.78
CA TYR A 129 -6.95 22.22 12.86
C TYR A 129 -8.30 22.67 13.42
N LYS A 130 -8.60 22.40 14.71
CA LYS A 130 -9.87 22.78 15.34
C LYS A 130 -10.12 24.28 15.23
N SER A 131 -9.17 25.10 15.69
CA SER A 131 -9.30 26.55 15.65
C SER A 131 -9.43 27.08 14.24
N TRP A 132 -8.62 26.57 13.31
CA TRP A 132 -8.69 26.93 11.89
C TRP A 132 -10.05 26.60 11.27
N ALA A 133 -10.56 25.39 11.48
CA ALA A 133 -11.85 24.97 10.95
C ALA A 133 -13.01 25.78 11.52
N GLU A 134 -12.99 26.06 12.84
CA GLU A 134 -14.02 26.87 13.51
C GLU A 134 -14.06 28.32 12.99
N HIS A 135 -12.92 28.91 12.65
CA HIS A 135 -12.86 30.23 11.97
C HIS A 135 -13.55 30.21 10.60
N LEU A 136 -13.60 29.07 9.92
CA LEU A 136 -14.31 28.87 8.65
C LEU A 136 -15.79 28.51 8.86
N LYS A 137 -16.35 28.82 10.04
CA LYS A 137 -17.76 28.61 10.40
C LYS A 137 -18.22 27.14 10.32
N THR A 138 -17.36 26.22 10.72
CA THR A 138 -17.77 24.83 10.98
C THR A 138 -18.56 24.77 12.30
N SER A 139 -19.31 23.67 12.48
CA SER A 139 -19.86 23.38 13.83
C SER A 139 -18.70 23.20 14.82
N PRO A 140 -18.90 23.57 16.12
CA PRO A 140 -17.86 23.39 17.12
C PRO A 140 -17.34 21.96 17.18
N LEU A 141 -16.03 21.78 17.08
CA LEU A 141 -15.37 20.49 17.12
C LEU A 141 -15.02 20.10 18.57
N ARG A 142 -15.10 18.81 18.88
CA ARG A 142 -14.85 18.29 20.22
C ARG A 142 -13.59 17.43 20.25
N ALA A 143 -12.91 17.38 21.39
CA ALA A 143 -11.83 16.42 21.61
C ALA A 143 -12.33 14.98 21.42
N SER A 144 -11.48 14.12 20.88
CA SER A 144 -11.77 12.73 20.49
C SER A 144 -12.83 12.57 19.40
N GLN A 145 -13.26 13.66 18.76
CA GLN A 145 -14.18 13.60 17.63
C GLN A 145 -13.45 13.03 16.41
N THR A 146 -14.06 12.02 15.77
CA THR A 146 -13.61 11.50 14.49
C THR A 146 -14.18 12.34 13.34
N ILE A 147 -13.31 12.78 12.44
CA ILE A 147 -13.67 13.52 11.23
C ILE A 147 -13.37 12.63 10.02
N ALA A 148 -14.40 12.25 9.29
CA ALA A 148 -14.28 11.31 8.18
C ALA A 148 -13.80 11.97 6.88
N ASP A 149 -13.96 13.27 6.74
CA ASP A 149 -13.78 14.02 5.50
C ASP A 149 -12.88 15.27 5.70
N ALA A 150 -11.98 15.23 6.69
CA ALA A 150 -11.04 16.33 6.93
C ALA A 150 -9.95 16.41 5.86
N ILE A 151 -9.50 15.29 5.33
CA ILE A 151 -8.47 15.22 4.30
C ILE A 151 -8.82 14.22 3.20
N THR A 152 -8.31 14.49 2.00
CA THR A 152 -8.09 13.47 0.97
C THR A 152 -6.64 13.46 0.55
N LEU A 153 -6.13 12.29 0.20
CA LEU A 153 -4.77 12.11 -0.26
C LEU A 153 -4.78 11.30 -1.56
N GLY A 154 -4.18 11.80 -2.61
CA GLY A 154 -4.14 11.10 -3.90
C GLY A 154 -3.18 11.77 -4.88
N THR A 155 -3.03 11.23 -6.07
CA THR A 155 -3.66 9.98 -6.52
C THR A 155 -2.61 8.89 -6.62
N THR A 156 -3.03 7.65 -6.46
CA THR A 156 -2.23 6.48 -6.78
C THR A 156 -2.97 5.64 -7.83
N PRO A 157 -2.28 4.80 -8.61
CA PRO A 157 -2.93 3.76 -9.37
C PRO A 157 -3.61 2.75 -8.44
N ASP A 158 -4.68 2.10 -8.90
CA ASP A 158 -5.45 1.17 -8.10
C ASP A 158 -5.05 -0.30 -8.26
N THR A 159 -4.15 -0.63 -9.20
CA THR A 159 -3.92 -2.02 -9.63
C THR A 159 -2.44 -2.35 -9.76
N TYR A 160 -2.05 -3.52 -9.26
CA TYR A 160 -0.83 -4.22 -9.66
C TYR A 160 -1.20 -5.33 -10.65
N ILE A 161 -0.64 -5.29 -11.86
CA ILE A 161 -0.87 -6.28 -12.92
C ILE A 161 0.19 -7.39 -12.89
N SER A 162 0.03 -8.40 -13.71
CA SER A 162 0.69 -9.72 -13.71
C SER A 162 2.15 -9.79 -13.28
N HIS A 163 3.01 -8.91 -13.75
CA HIS A 163 4.42 -8.83 -13.37
C HIS A 163 4.67 -7.81 -12.24
N GLN A 164 3.66 -7.57 -11.40
CA GLN A 164 3.73 -6.63 -10.28
C GLN A 164 3.99 -5.18 -10.72
N GLN A 165 3.66 -4.88 -11.96
CA GLN A 165 3.70 -3.53 -12.50
C GLN A 165 2.49 -2.75 -12.00
N LEU A 166 2.75 -1.55 -11.48
CA LEU A 166 1.72 -0.64 -11.01
C LEU A 166 0.99 0.01 -12.20
N GLY A 167 -0.33 0.07 -12.14
CA GLY A 167 -1.18 0.62 -13.19
C GLY A 167 -2.63 0.76 -12.76
N GLY A 168 -3.55 0.79 -13.71
CA GLY A 168 -5.00 0.90 -13.49
C GLY A 168 -5.49 2.34 -13.44
N GLN A 169 -6.57 2.59 -12.69
CA GLN A 169 -7.20 3.90 -12.59
C GLN A 169 -6.64 4.71 -11.42
N PRO A 170 -6.58 6.04 -11.53
CA PRO A 170 -6.20 6.88 -10.41
C PRO A 170 -7.28 6.86 -9.32
N VAL A 171 -6.85 6.67 -8.07
CA VAL A 171 -7.71 6.72 -6.89
C VAL A 171 -7.11 7.62 -5.81
N SER A 172 -7.97 8.15 -4.97
CA SER A 172 -7.59 8.90 -3.76
C SER A 172 -8.00 8.13 -2.51
N TYR A 173 -7.44 8.51 -1.39
CA TYR A 173 -7.77 7.96 -0.07
C TYR A 173 -8.41 9.04 0.78
N ARG A 174 -9.37 8.66 1.63
CA ARG A 174 -10.05 9.55 2.58
C ARG A 174 -9.94 8.97 3.99
N PRO A 175 -8.75 9.03 4.61
CA PRO A 175 -8.56 8.49 5.94
C PRO A 175 -9.31 9.33 6.97
N LYS A 176 -9.77 8.67 8.04
CA LYS A 176 -10.40 9.35 9.18
C LYS A 176 -9.35 10.01 10.04
N GLY A 177 -9.59 11.24 10.45
CA GLY A 177 -8.79 11.93 11.45
C GLY A 177 -9.51 12.02 12.78
N VAL A 178 -8.76 12.20 13.86
CA VAL A 178 -9.27 12.39 15.23
C VAL A 178 -8.78 13.72 15.77
N ILE A 179 -9.68 14.50 16.36
CA ILE A 179 -9.32 15.74 17.05
C ILE A 179 -8.76 15.40 18.43
N GLU A 180 -7.52 15.76 18.69
CA GLU A 180 -6.92 15.65 20.02
C GLU A 180 -7.42 16.72 20.98
N GLY A 181 -7.12 16.53 22.28
CA GLY A 181 -7.46 17.50 23.35
C GLY A 181 -6.87 18.89 23.13
N ASN A 182 -5.72 18.99 22.48
CA ASN A 182 -5.05 20.25 22.11
C ASN A 182 -5.60 20.89 20.82
N GLY A 183 -6.60 20.28 20.17
CA GLY A 183 -7.21 20.78 18.95
C GLY A 183 -6.49 20.43 17.64
N ASN A 184 -5.49 19.58 17.68
CA ASN A 184 -4.83 19.04 16.50
C ASN A 184 -5.69 17.94 15.87
N LEU A 185 -5.57 17.77 14.55
CA LEU A 185 -6.13 16.63 13.83
C LEU A 185 -5.01 15.62 13.59
N ILE A 186 -5.22 14.37 14.02
CA ILE A 186 -4.29 13.28 13.78
C ILE A 186 -4.97 12.24 12.88
N VAL A 187 -4.30 11.91 11.79
CA VAL A 187 -4.63 10.77 10.94
C VAL A 187 -3.63 9.67 11.26
N ALA A 188 -4.12 8.58 11.85
CA ALA A 188 -3.30 7.41 12.16
C ALA A 188 -2.66 6.83 10.90
N PRO A 189 -1.55 6.10 10.99
CA PRO A 189 -0.92 5.44 9.87
C PRO A 189 -1.92 4.60 9.06
N PHE A 190 -1.92 4.77 7.75
CA PHE A 190 -2.72 4.01 6.81
C PHE A 190 -1.90 3.67 5.58
N ARG A 191 -2.24 2.58 4.92
CA ARG A 191 -1.51 2.09 3.76
C ARG A 191 -2.10 2.62 2.48
N ILE A 192 -1.20 2.80 1.50
CA ILE A 192 -1.54 3.22 0.13
C ILE A 192 -0.68 2.45 -0.87
N PHE A 193 -1.10 2.40 -2.12
CA PHE A 193 -0.18 2.05 -3.20
C PHE A 193 0.78 3.22 -3.47
N PRO A 194 2.00 2.96 -3.98
CA PRO A 194 2.92 4.03 -4.38
C PRO A 194 2.38 4.78 -5.59
N THR A 195 2.97 5.92 -5.88
CA THR A 195 2.68 6.70 -7.09
C THR A 195 3.49 6.21 -8.29
N LEU A 196 3.01 6.49 -9.49
CA LEU A 196 3.79 6.25 -10.71
C LEU A 196 4.92 7.30 -10.84
N ASN A 197 6.11 6.82 -11.24
CA ASN A 197 7.25 7.69 -11.54
C ASN A 197 7.61 8.69 -10.42
N ALA A 198 7.42 8.28 -9.17
CA ALA A 198 7.63 9.13 -8.00
C ALA A 198 6.88 10.48 -8.08
N ALA A 199 5.69 10.50 -8.69
CA ALA A 199 4.84 11.66 -8.68
C ALA A 199 4.41 12.02 -7.24
N PRO A 200 4.31 13.30 -6.88
CA PRO A 200 3.87 13.67 -5.55
C PRO A 200 2.38 13.37 -5.37
N LEU A 201 2.02 12.97 -4.16
CA LEU A 201 0.63 12.96 -3.72
C LEU A 201 0.12 14.39 -3.56
N VAL A 202 -1.17 14.58 -3.80
CA VAL A 202 -1.90 15.80 -3.45
C VAL A 202 -2.63 15.55 -2.14
N LEU A 203 -2.35 16.33 -1.12
CA LEU A 203 -3.09 16.36 0.13
C LEU A 203 -4.05 17.55 0.09
N ASP A 204 -5.34 17.28 0.06
CA ASP A 204 -6.39 18.29 0.16
C ASP A 204 -6.92 18.35 1.59
N LEU A 205 -7.01 19.55 2.15
CA LEU A 205 -7.54 19.82 3.48
C LEU A 205 -8.92 20.46 3.37
N TYR A 206 -9.88 19.91 4.10
CA TYR A 206 -11.29 20.30 4.07
C TYR A 206 -11.73 20.92 5.39
N ALA A 207 -12.62 21.87 5.29
CA ALA A 207 -13.43 22.37 6.39
C ALA A 207 -14.83 22.67 5.89
N ASN A 208 -15.86 22.38 6.69
CA ASN A 208 -17.25 22.58 6.35
C ASN A 208 -17.67 21.90 5.03
N GLY A 209 -17.16 20.68 4.78
CA GLY A 209 -17.41 19.91 3.56
C GLY A 209 -16.80 20.49 2.28
N LYS A 210 -15.98 21.52 2.38
CA LYS A 210 -15.35 22.17 1.23
C LYS A 210 -13.82 22.08 1.31
N LYS A 211 -13.21 21.81 0.16
CA LYS A 211 -11.75 21.89 0.03
C LYS A 211 -11.30 23.34 0.25
N GLN A 212 -10.37 23.52 1.16
CA GLN A 212 -9.83 24.82 1.54
C GLN A 212 -8.39 25.00 1.06
N LEU A 213 -7.56 23.96 1.19
CA LEU A 213 -6.14 23.99 0.89
C LEU A 213 -5.71 22.72 0.18
N SER A 214 -4.64 22.83 -0.61
CA SER A 214 -4.01 21.72 -1.33
C SER A 214 -2.49 21.80 -1.16
N PHE A 215 -1.84 20.66 -0.92
CA PHE A 215 -0.39 20.56 -0.75
C PHE A 215 0.15 19.39 -1.55
N THR A 216 1.32 19.58 -2.17
CA THR A 216 2.08 18.52 -2.87
C THR A 216 3.49 18.37 -2.34
N GLU A 217 3.93 19.36 -1.56
CA GLU A 217 5.28 19.44 -1.00
C GLU A 217 5.28 20.20 0.33
N SER A 218 6.33 20.02 1.09
CA SER A 218 6.59 20.77 2.32
C SER A 218 7.10 22.19 2.02
N SER A 219 7.15 23.04 3.03
CA SER A 219 7.59 24.43 2.91
C SER A 219 9.05 24.58 2.47
N ASP A 220 9.88 23.55 2.66
CA ASP A 220 11.25 23.46 2.16
C ASP A 220 11.36 22.85 0.74
N GLY A 221 10.23 22.58 0.07
CA GLY A 221 10.17 22.07 -1.30
C GLY A 221 10.31 20.54 -1.43
N LYS A 222 10.30 19.78 -0.32
CA LYS A 222 10.33 18.33 -0.36
C LYS A 222 8.94 17.79 -0.72
N LYS A 223 8.86 17.07 -1.84
CA LYS A 223 7.60 16.54 -2.37
C LYS A 223 7.04 15.38 -1.52
N PHE A 224 5.72 15.24 -1.49
CA PHE A 224 5.01 14.14 -0.81
C PHE A 224 5.04 12.88 -1.66
N VAL A 225 6.20 12.23 -1.76
CA VAL A 225 6.39 11.01 -2.54
C VAL A 225 6.40 9.80 -1.59
N PRO A 226 5.42 8.88 -1.71
CA PRO A 226 5.41 7.67 -0.90
C PRO A 226 6.46 6.68 -1.40
N GLU A 227 7.25 6.14 -0.49
CA GLU A 227 8.24 5.11 -0.77
C GLU A 227 7.73 3.75 -0.27
N VAL A 228 7.81 2.73 -1.15
CA VAL A 228 7.42 1.36 -0.79
C VAL A 228 8.22 0.85 0.41
N GLY A 229 7.51 0.27 1.39
CA GLY A 229 8.13 -0.23 2.62
C GLY A 229 8.59 0.86 3.59
N ARG A 230 8.12 2.09 3.41
CA ARG A 230 8.40 3.23 4.27
C ARG A 230 7.15 3.98 4.68
N MET A 231 7.28 4.82 5.69
CA MET A 231 6.21 5.71 6.16
C MET A 231 6.53 7.17 5.79
N LEU A 232 5.57 7.82 5.17
CA LEU A 232 5.56 9.25 4.88
C LEU A 232 4.82 9.98 6.00
N ASN A 233 5.54 10.77 6.80
CA ASN A 233 4.96 11.57 7.89
C ASN A 233 4.79 13.00 7.40
N ILE A 234 3.55 13.50 7.34
CA ILE A 234 3.22 14.86 6.88
C ILE A 234 2.72 15.68 8.08
N LEU A 235 3.31 16.84 8.28
CA LEU A 235 2.87 17.84 9.25
C LEU A 235 2.40 19.08 8.52
N ILE A 236 1.23 19.60 8.89
CA ILE A 236 0.70 20.90 8.48
C ILE A 236 0.50 21.73 9.74
N ASP A 237 1.18 22.86 9.88
CA ASP A 237 1.04 23.76 11.03
C ASP A 237 0.18 24.96 10.66
N MET A 238 -1.02 25.02 11.26
CA MET A 238 -2.04 26.05 11.04
C MET A 238 -2.11 27.04 12.21
N ARG A 239 -1.20 26.95 13.20
CA ARG A 239 -1.27 27.77 14.44
C ARG A 239 -0.80 29.22 14.27
N SER A 240 0.00 29.47 13.24
CA SER A 240 0.51 30.81 12.93
C SER A 240 -0.11 31.38 11.65
N SER A 241 0.05 32.68 11.43
CA SER A 241 -0.37 33.33 10.19
C SER A 241 0.42 32.89 8.97
N SER A 242 1.60 32.31 9.17
CA SER A 242 2.40 31.67 8.13
C SER A 242 2.17 30.16 8.19
N LEU A 243 1.50 29.64 7.16
CA LEU A 243 1.31 28.20 6.99
C LEU A 243 2.67 27.52 6.81
N ASN A 244 2.93 26.48 7.59
CA ASN A 244 4.15 25.70 7.48
C ASN A 244 3.82 24.20 7.30
N THR A 245 4.51 23.57 6.35
CA THR A 245 4.37 22.14 6.06
C THR A 245 5.72 21.45 6.12
N LEU A 246 5.77 20.29 6.78
CA LEU A 246 6.97 19.47 6.89
C LEU A 246 6.65 18.04 6.44
N VAL A 247 7.65 17.36 5.89
CA VAL A 247 7.55 15.95 5.54
C VAL A 247 8.82 15.20 5.95
N VAL A 248 8.63 14.03 6.56
CA VAL A 248 9.73 13.14 6.95
C VAL A 248 9.40 11.72 6.53
N VAL A 249 10.34 11.03 5.88
CA VAL A 249 10.25 9.61 5.54
C VAL A 249 11.00 8.81 6.61
N THR A 250 10.29 7.83 7.19
CA THR A 250 10.83 6.97 8.24
C THR A 250 10.79 5.50 7.82
N PRO A 251 11.50 4.59 8.50
CA PRO A 251 11.27 3.16 8.35
C PRO A 251 9.81 2.79 8.57
N TRP A 252 9.40 1.63 8.06
CA TRP A 252 8.05 1.10 8.25
C TRP A 252 7.68 1.02 9.74
N ASP A 253 6.43 1.36 10.07
CA ASP A 253 5.87 1.43 11.43
C ASP A 253 6.56 2.43 12.40
N VAL A 254 7.43 3.31 11.89
CA VAL A 254 8.08 4.34 12.71
C VAL A 254 7.43 5.70 12.46
N VAL A 255 6.52 6.11 13.35
CA VAL A 255 5.89 7.43 13.30
C VAL A 255 6.89 8.49 13.78
N HIS A 256 7.12 9.50 12.96
CA HIS A 256 7.94 10.65 13.33
C HIS A 256 7.15 11.58 14.26
N GLN A 257 7.70 11.84 15.45
CA GLN A 257 7.15 12.85 16.34
C GLN A 257 7.74 14.21 16.00
N PHE A 258 6.93 15.09 15.45
CA PHE A 258 7.34 16.47 15.23
C PHE A 258 7.41 17.20 16.55
N ALA A 259 8.59 17.75 16.88
CA ALA A 259 8.74 18.57 18.09
C ALA A 259 7.90 19.86 17.90
N THR A 260 6.94 20.05 18.79
CA THR A 260 6.13 21.27 18.84
C THR A 260 6.64 22.14 19.98
N TYR A 261 7.31 23.22 19.66
CA TYR A 261 7.74 24.25 20.59
C TYR A 261 6.67 25.33 20.74
#